data_269aa9a29e02a6c8de4d450d9924ec26
#
_entry.id   269aa9a29e02a6c8de4d450d9924ec26
#
_cell.length_a   1.000
_cell.length_b   1.000
_cell.length_c   1.000
_cell.angle_alpha   90.00
_cell.angle_beta   90.00
_cell.angle_gamma   90.00
#
_symmetry.space_group_name_H-M   'P 1'
#
loop_
_entity.id
_entity.type
_entity.pdbx_description
1 polymer ?
#
loop_
_entity_poly.entity_id
_entity_poly.type
_entity_poly.pdbx_seq_one_letter_code
_entity_poly.pdbx_strand_id
1 'polypeptide(L)'
;MSEDRPILGIPALRENPFQARPLEMGQSKLLVGREDVSARWVRFLKTRNARMVLLIGESGSGKTSLLRCVSEEAGKSVHLDMFPSNERAHRVLHEIHSSIIGFEIPSTTQELVSRLVSATEEIDGPLPLITLDYSNADGKTLAEVTANLISPLERLNAMVVVVLSTEQRAQWPESLVNQFDHFEIIKALEREEIKELCESRMATAAKIGWDMTDEVLDYVMANTNGMPTKVMRTMRDLVDEERANPRDIKFEKTLDEALEDTTDVLSEQDYYNDEIKSDASNGFDLDLDELEKEPVSAPYPSPVPAMGAFGSLVARNRVNKRENPPFIKSEASKPAPEPVGIDPNRLWVADQEGASLITEEIEDELS
;
A
#
# COMPACT_ATOMS: atom_id res chain seq x y z
N MET A 1 -28.49 3.12 -21.71
CA MET A 1 -27.79 1.86 -21.47
C MET A 1 -27.53 1.70 -19.96
N SER A 2 -28.55 1.73 -19.11
CA SER A 2 -28.41 1.59 -17.64
C SER A 2 -29.42 0.62 -17.02
N GLU A 3 -30.12 -0.19 -17.83
CA GLU A 3 -31.18 -1.08 -17.33
C GLU A 3 -30.70 -2.50 -16.97
N ASP A 4 -29.47 -2.91 -17.32
CA ASP A 4 -28.97 -4.29 -17.10
C ASP A 4 -27.97 -4.41 -15.94
N ARG A 5 -27.81 -3.38 -15.09
CA ARG A 5 -26.86 -3.48 -13.98
C ARG A 5 -27.53 -4.03 -12.72
N PRO A 6 -26.90 -5.01 -12.04
CA PRO A 6 -27.46 -5.59 -10.83
C PRO A 6 -27.53 -4.58 -9.69
N ILE A 7 -28.45 -4.79 -8.76
CA ILE A 7 -28.57 -3.99 -7.53
C ILE A 7 -27.62 -4.62 -6.50
N LEU A 8 -26.72 -3.79 -5.94
CA LEU A 8 -25.72 -4.27 -4.99
C LEU A 8 -26.25 -4.42 -3.56
N GLY A 9 -27.29 -3.64 -3.19
CA GLY A 9 -27.79 -3.65 -1.82
C GLY A 9 -26.73 -3.31 -0.78
N ILE A 10 -25.91 -2.29 -1.05
CA ILE A 10 -24.78 -1.96 -0.20
C ILE A 10 -25.19 -1.32 1.12
N PRO A 11 -24.56 -1.70 2.24
CA PRO A 11 -24.74 -1.02 3.51
C PRO A 11 -24.17 0.41 3.46
N ALA A 12 -24.41 1.19 4.51
CA ALA A 12 -23.77 2.50 4.65
C ALA A 12 -22.25 2.34 4.75
N LEU A 13 -21.53 2.89 3.79
CA LEU A 13 -20.07 2.84 3.69
C LEU A 13 -19.45 4.18 4.07
N ARG A 14 -18.33 4.14 4.80
CA ARG A 14 -17.49 5.34 5.06
C ARG A 14 -16.85 5.83 3.77
N GLU A 15 -16.26 4.91 3.02
CA GLU A 15 -15.56 5.15 1.75
C GLU A 15 -15.77 3.96 0.82
N ASN A 16 -15.41 4.10 -0.45
CA ASN A 16 -15.44 2.98 -1.37
C ASN A 16 -14.22 2.06 -1.12
N PRO A 17 -14.43 0.80 -0.70
CA PRO A 17 -13.33 -0.11 -0.37
C PRO A 17 -12.61 -0.70 -1.58
N PHE A 18 -13.18 -0.55 -2.78
CA PHE A 18 -12.66 -1.15 -4.01
C PHE A 18 -11.62 -0.26 -4.69
N GLN A 19 -10.42 -0.24 -4.16
CA GLN A 19 -9.30 0.47 -4.75
C GLN A 19 -8.46 -0.48 -5.61
N ALA A 20 -8.34 -0.17 -6.91
CA ALA A 20 -7.60 -1.00 -7.86
C ALA A 20 -6.07 -0.77 -7.78
N ARG A 21 -5.53 -0.80 -6.59
CA ARG A 21 -4.08 -0.72 -6.31
C ARG A 21 -3.61 -2.00 -5.63
N PRO A 22 -2.32 -2.37 -5.76
CA PRO A 22 -1.77 -3.51 -5.04
C PRO A 22 -1.98 -3.40 -3.53
N LEU A 23 -2.08 -4.55 -2.87
CA LEU A 23 -2.05 -4.62 -1.42
C LEU A 23 -0.68 -4.17 -0.91
N GLU A 24 -0.68 -3.53 0.25
CA GLU A 24 0.54 -3.17 0.96
C GLU A 24 0.85 -4.19 2.08
N MET A 25 2.03 -4.10 2.65
CA MET A 25 2.41 -4.85 3.85
C MET A 25 1.39 -4.58 4.96
N GLY A 26 1.06 -5.59 5.77
CA GLY A 26 0.01 -5.51 6.79
C GLY A 26 -1.40 -5.82 6.28
N GLN A 27 -1.57 -6.08 4.98
CA GLN A 27 -2.86 -6.35 4.36
C GLN A 27 -3.02 -7.81 3.89
N SER A 28 -2.20 -8.72 4.36
CA SER A 28 -2.20 -10.15 3.96
C SER A 28 -3.56 -10.83 4.12
N LYS A 29 -4.37 -10.41 5.09
CA LYS A 29 -5.74 -10.89 5.30
C LYS A 29 -6.71 -10.59 4.16
N LEU A 30 -6.35 -9.65 3.29
CA LEU A 30 -7.14 -9.25 2.13
C LEU A 30 -6.65 -9.91 0.83
N LEU A 31 -5.66 -10.79 0.93
CA LEU A 31 -5.15 -11.57 -0.19
C LEU A 31 -6.01 -12.81 -0.34
N VAL A 32 -6.78 -12.89 -1.41
CA VAL A 32 -7.72 -13.97 -1.70
C VAL A 32 -7.24 -14.76 -2.93
N GLY A 33 -7.43 -16.08 -2.87
CA GLY A 33 -7.11 -17.02 -3.96
C GLY A 33 -5.61 -17.20 -4.22
N ARG A 34 -4.77 -16.87 -3.23
CA ARG A 34 -3.31 -17.00 -3.32
C ARG A 34 -2.71 -17.55 -2.02
N GLU A 35 -3.54 -18.08 -1.14
CA GLU A 35 -3.18 -18.54 0.20
C GLU A 35 -2.16 -19.67 0.13
N ASP A 36 -2.36 -20.65 -0.75
CA ASP A 36 -1.46 -21.79 -0.93
C ASP A 36 -0.06 -21.37 -1.39
N VAL A 37 -0.02 -20.45 -2.35
CA VAL A 37 1.26 -19.90 -2.86
C VAL A 37 1.94 -19.09 -1.77
N SER A 38 1.21 -18.21 -1.11
CA SER A 38 1.70 -17.39 -0.01
C SER A 38 2.25 -18.26 1.13
N ALA A 39 1.47 -19.24 1.60
CA ALA A 39 1.88 -20.15 2.68
C ALA A 39 3.14 -20.96 2.31
N ARG A 40 3.23 -21.42 1.06
CA ARG A 40 4.40 -22.13 0.55
C ARG A 40 5.64 -21.24 0.56
N TRP A 41 5.54 -20.01 0.09
CA TRP A 41 6.65 -19.07 0.03
C TRP A 41 7.10 -18.60 1.42
N VAL A 42 6.14 -18.32 2.30
CA VAL A 42 6.42 -18.03 3.72
C VAL A 42 7.18 -19.19 4.38
N ARG A 43 6.82 -20.43 4.08
CA ARG A 43 7.54 -21.59 4.55
C ARG A 43 8.99 -21.62 4.02
N PHE A 44 9.22 -21.31 2.72
CA PHE A 44 10.58 -21.22 2.18
C PHE A 44 11.42 -20.17 2.90
N LEU A 45 10.86 -18.99 3.16
CA LEU A 45 11.52 -17.93 3.92
C LEU A 45 11.88 -18.38 5.33
N LYS A 46 10.93 -18.94 6.07
CA LYS A 46 11.11 -19.38 7.47
C LYS A 46 12.06 -20.58 7.61
N THR A 47 12.07 -21.48 6.67
CA THR A 47 12.97 -22.66 6.67
C THR A 47 14.33 -22.37 6.05
N ARG A 48 14.60 -21.12 5.68
CA ARG A 48 15.85 -20.67 5.03
C ARG A 48 16.18 -21.48 3.77
N ASN A 49 15.19 -21.80 2.96
CA ASN A 49 15.34 -22.54 1.73
C ASN A 49 15.47 -21.54 0.55
N ALA A 50 16.72 -21.09 0.32
CA ALA A 50 17.03 -20.18 -0.77
C ALA A 50 16.61 -20.76 -2.12
N ARG A 51 15.92 -19.96 -2.93
CA ARG A 51 15.39 -20.37 -4.24
C ARG A 51 15.26 -19.20 -5.21
N MET A 52 15.43 -19.52 -6.47
CA MET A 52 15.05 -18.64 -7.57
C MET A 52 13.67 -19.04 -8.10
N VAL A 53 12.71 -18.13 -8.03
CA VAL A 53 11.33 -18.37 -8.42
C VAL A 53 10.94 -17.48 -9.60
N LEU A 54 10.29 -18.06 -10.59
CA LEU A 54 9.70 -17.32 -11.69
C LEU A 54 8.17 -17.21 -11.49
N LEU A 55 7.69 -16.00 -11.25
CA LEU A 55 6.27 -15.71 -11.06
C LEU A 55 5.66 -15.18 -12.35
N ILE A 56 4.73 -15.94 -12.93
CA ILE A 56 4.12 -15.63 -14.22
C ILE A 56 2.63 -15.36 -14.04
N GLY A 57 2.09 -14.38 -14.74
CA GLY A 57 0.65 -14.13 -14.78
C GLY A 57 0.31 -12.88 -15.56
N GLU A 58 -0.94 -12.74 -15.94
CA GLU A 58 -1.41 -11.58 -16.68
C GLU A 58 -1.26 -10.27 -15.88
N SER A 59 -1.27 -9.15 -16.59
CA SER A 59 -1.30 -7.84 -15.94
C SER A 59 -2.59 -7.70 -15.12
N GLY A 60 -2.46 -7.29 -13.86
CA GLY A 60 -3.60 -7.17 -12.95
C GLY A 60 -4.05 -8.47 -12.27
N SER A 61 -3.30 -9.57 -12.40
CA SER A 61 -3.61 -10.86 -11.73
C SER A 61 -3.29 -10.89 -10.23
N GLY A 62 -2.70 -9.82 -9.66
CA GLY A 62 -2.40 -9.71 -8.23
C GLY A 62 -0.97 -10.13 -7.84
N LYS A 63 -0.04 -10.29 -8.79
CA LYS A 63 1.36 -10.66 -8.52
C LYS A 63 2.03 -9.75 -7.50
N THR A 64 1.99 -8.44 -7.73
CA THR A 64 2.59 -7.45 -6.83
C THR A 64 1.96 -7.47 -5.42
N SER A 65 0.65 -7.71 -5.32
CA SER A 65 -0.04 -7.88 -4.03
C SER A 65 0.48 -9.11 -3.28
N LEU A 66 0.61 -10.24 -3.96
CA LEU A 66 1.19 -11.46 -3.38
C LEU A 66 2.60 -11.21 -2.85
N LEU A 67 3.46 -10.57 -3.64
CA LEU A 67 4.83 -10.27 -3.25
C LEU A 67 4.90 -9.39 -2.00
N ARG A 68 4.11 -8.32 -1.94
CA ARG A 68 4.08 -7.41 -0.80
C ARG A 68 3.53 -8.08 0.46
N CYS A 69 2.51 -8.92 0.34
CA CYS A 69 2.00 -9.70 1.47
C CYS A 69 3.02 -10.71 1.98
N VAL A 70 3.71 -11.43 1.09
CA VAL A 70 4.75 -12.39 1.50
C VAL A 70 5.96 -11.69 2.11
N SER A 71 6.27 -10.47 1.68
CA SER A 71 7.43 -9.70 2.17
C SER A 71 7.34 -9.35 3.66
N GLU A 72 6.15 -9.38 4.26
CA GLU A 72 5.95 -9.22 5.72
C GLU A 72 6.70 -10.25 6.54
N GLU A 73 6.83 -11.45 5.98
CA GLU A 73 7.43 -12.61 6.66
C GLU A 73 8.91 -12.81 6.30
N ALA A 74 9.49 -11.92 5.52
CA ALA A 74 10.90 -11.95 5.14
C ALA A 74 11.77 -11.25 6.20
N GLY A 75 13.02 -11.72 6.37
CA GLY A 75 13.99 -11.07 7.23
C GLY A 75 14.35 -9.65 6.76
N LYS A 76 14.46 -9.48 5.45
CA LYS A 76 14.51 -8.20 4.72
C LYS A 76 13.77 -8.35 3.42
N SER A 77 13.16 -7.27 2.93
CA SER A 77 12.49 -7.27 1.62
C SER A 77 13.07 -6.19 0.71
N VAL A 78 13.37 -6.57 -0.52
CA VAL A 78 13.82 -5.69 -1.59
C VAL A 78 12.87 -5.84 -2.76
N HIS A 79 12.21 -4.76 -3.14
CA HIS A 79 11.24 -4.77 -4.22
C HIS A 79 11.65 -3.77 -5.30
N LEU A 80 12.08 -4.29 -6.46
CA LEU A 80 12.56 -3.50 -7.59
C LEU A 80 11.51 -3.49 -8.69
N ASP A 81 10.91 -2.33 -8.92
CA ASP A 81 9.83 -2.11 -9.89
C ASP A 81 10.24 -1.12 -11.02
N MET A 82 11.34 -0.39 -10.84
CA MET A 82 11.86 0.53 -11.83
C MET A 82 12.99 -0.10 -12.65
N PHE A 83 12.72 -0.39 -13.92
CA PHE A 83 13.71 -1.00 -14.79
C PHE A 83 14.79 0.01 -15.18
N PRO A 84 16.10 -0.27 -14.91
CA PRO A 84 17.18 0.64 -15.19
C PRO A 84 17.36 0.88 -16.70
N SER A 85 17.71 2.11 -17.08
CA SER A 85 17.96 2.47 -18.48
C SER A 85 19.33 2.02 -18.99
N ASN A 86 20.40 2.19 -18.18
CA ASN A 86 21.79 1.91 -18.52
C ASN A 86 22.42 0.96 -17.52
N GLU A 87 23.45 0.20 -17.93
CA GLU A 87 24.21 -0.75 -17.08
C GLU A 87 23.29 -1.61 -16.22
N ARG A 88 22.21 -2.10 -16.82
CA ARG A 88 21.04 -2.62 -16.15
C ARG A 88 21.35 -3.68 -15.09
N ALA A 89 22.16 -4.69 -15.43
CA ALA A 89 22.49 -5.75 -14.47
C ALA A 89 23.31 -5.21 -13.28
N HIS A 90 24.26 -4.31 -13.54
CA HIS A 90 25.02 -3.68 -12.47
C HIS A 90 24.16 -2.82 -11.56
N ARG A 91 23.25 -2.01 -12.13
CA ARG A 91 22.32 -1.18 -11.33
C ARG A 91 21.36 -2.01 -10.48
N VAL A 92 20.83 -3.11 -11.00
CA VAL A 92 20.00 -4.03 -10.21
C VAL A 92 20.76 -4.54 -8.98
N LEU A 93 22.00 -5.02 -9.18
CA LEU A 93 22.83 -5.45 -8.05
C LEU A 93 23.14 -4.32 -7.07
N HIS A 94 23.37 -3.12 -7.58
CA HIS A 94 23.60 -1.92 -6.78
C HIS A 94 22.37 -1.56 -5.91
N GLU A 95 21.15 -1.61 -6.48
CA GLU A 95 19.92 -1.34 -5.74
C GLU A 95 19.65 -2.40 -4.68
N ILE A 96 19.93 -3.69 -4.98
CA ILE A 96 19.87 -4.77 -3.99
C ILE A 96 20.86 -4.51 -2.86
N HIS A 97 22.11 -4.15 -3.20
CA HIS A 97 23.15 -3.84 -2.22
C HIS A 97 22.75 -2.67 -1.32
N SER A 98 22.28 -1.57 -1.90
CA SER A 98 21.84 -0.39 -1.14
C SER A 98 20.70 -0.72 -0.18
N SER A 99 19.79 -1.60 -0.57
CA SER A 99 18.64 -2.00 0.24
C SER A 99 19.02 -2.97 1.37
N ILE A 100 20.00 -3.87 1.14
CA ILE A 100 20.40 -4.88 2.13
C ILE A 100 21.49 -4.36 3.05
N ILE A 101 22.50 -3.69 2.52
CA ILE A 101 23.73 -3.32 3.25
C ILE A 101 23.76 -1.82 3.57
N GLY A 102 23.48 -0.98 2.58
CA GLY A 102 23.52 0.47 2.70
C GLY A 102 24.27 1.16 1.55
N PHE A 103 24.65 2.42 1.77
CA PHE A 103 25.13 3.30 0.71
C PHE A 103 26.63 3.18 0.35
N GLU A 104 27.41 2.45 1.12
CA GLU A 104 28.83 2.21 0.79
C GLU A 104 28.98 1.15 -0.30
N ILE A 105 28.90 1.58 -1.55
CA ILE A 105 28.84 0.69 -2.69
C ILE A 105 30.24 0.46 -3.25
N PRO A 106 30.64 -0.81 -3.43
CA PRO A 106 31.91 -1.15 -4.07
C PRO A 106 31.97 -0.70 -5.52
N SER A 107 33.15 -0.32 -5.98
CA SER A 107 33.39 0.08 -7.37
C SER A 107 33.36 -1.08 -8.37
N THR A 108 33.59 -2.30 -7.90
CA THR A 108 33.61 -3.49 -8.76
C THR A 108 32.43 -4.42 -8.53
N THR A 109 31.84 -4.93 -9.61
CA THR A 109 30.73 -5.90 -9.53
C THR A 109 31.07 -7.15 -8.72
N GLN A 110 32.33 -7.62 -8.81
CA GLN A 110 32.77 -8.80 -8.08
C GLN A 110 32.74 -8.57 -6.56
N GLU A 111 33.23 -7.43 -6.10
CA GLU A 111 33.21 -7.07 -4.69
C GLU A 111 31.77 -6.84 -4.20
N LEU A 112 30.94 -6.19 -5.03
CA LEU A 112 29.54 -5.96 -4.75
C LEU A 112 28.79 -7.28 -4.52
N VAL A 113 28.98 -8.27 -5.40
CA VAL A 113 28.37 -9.60 -5.26
C VAL A 113 28.93 -10.32 -4.02
N SER A 114 30.25 -10.24 -3.77
CA SER A 114 30.86 -10.87 -2.58
C SER A 114 30.27 -10.32 -1.28
N ARG A 115 30.12 -8.99 -1.17
CA ARG A 115 29.49 -8.35 0.00
C ARG A 115 28.02 -8.73 0.15
N LEU A 116 27.28 -8.82 -0.96
CA LEU A 116 25.89 -9.27 -0.94
C LEU A 116 25.76 -10.70 -0.42
N VAL A 117 26.62 -11.62 -0.88
CA VAL A 117 26.62 -13.02 -0.41
C VAL A 117 26.83 -13.05 1.10
N SER A 118 27.91 -12.43 1.60
CA SER A 118 28.19 -12.39 3.05
C SER A 118 27.03 -11.77 3.84
N ALA A 119 26.50 -10.64 3.37
CA ALA A 119 25.42 -9.96 4.07
C ALA A 119 24.11 -10.76 4.11
N THR A 120 23.79 -11.51 3.06
CA THR A 120 22.60 -12.38 3.05
C THR A 120 22.76 -13.63 3.91
N GLU A 121 23.99 -14.11 4.11
CA GLU A 121 24.31 -15.20 5.05
C GLU A 121 24.18 -14.75 6.51
N GLU A 122 24.59 -13.50 6.81
CA GLU A 122 24.59 -12.92 8.16
C GLU A 122 23.20 -12.50 8.65
N ILE A 123 22.18 -12.44 7.79
CA ILE A 123 20.82 -12.11 8.21
C ILE A 123 20.25 -13.23 9.06
N ASP A 124 19.95 -12.92 10.32
CA ASP A 124 19.27 -13.82 11.24
C ASP A 124 17.77 -13.92 10.95
N GLY A 125 17.17 -15.08 11.25
CA GLY A 125 15.73 -15.31 11.08
C GLY A 125 15.37 -15.75 9.66
N PRO A 126 14.19 -15.33 9.13
CA PRO A 126 13.74 -15.70 7.80
C PRO A 126 14.66 -15.17 6.70
N LEU A 127 14.69 -15.85 5.56
CA LEU A 127 15.46 -15.38 4.40
C LEU A 127 15.04 -13.98 3.94
N PRO A 128 15.97 -13.19 3.39
CA PRO A 128 15.59 -12.01 2.63
C PRO A 128 14.83 -12.39 1.36
N LEU A 129 13.84 -11.56 1.00
CA LEU A 129 13.07 -11.66 -0.24
C LEU A 129 13.52 -10.56 -1.19
N ILE A 130 13.98 -10.94 -2.37
CA ILE A 130 14.38 -10.03 -3.44
C ILE A 130 13.41 -10.22 -4.60
N THR A 131 12.72 -9.17 -5.02
CA THR A 131 11.72 -9.24 -6.09
C THR A 131 12.08 -8.29 -7.23
N LEU A 132 12.07 -8.81 -8.44
CA LEU A 132 12.27 -8.06 -9.68
C LEU A 132 10.92 -8.00 -10.42
N ASP A 133 10.13 -6.95 -10.20
CA ASP A 133 8.79 -6.76 -10.78
C ASP A 133 8.79 -5.62 -11.83
N TYR A 134 9.41 -5.88 -12.94
CA TYR A 134 9.58 -4.90 -14.02
C TYR A 134 8.47 -5.00 -15.06
N SER A 135 7.26 -4.65 -14.68
CA SER A 135 6.06 -4.78 -15.51
C SER A 135 6.09 -4.00 -16.82
N ASN A 136 6.88 -2.90 -16.88
CA ASN A 136 7.00 -2.03 -18.05
C ASN A 136 8.20 -2.37 -18.94
N ALA A 137 9.01 -3.36 -18.57
CA ALA A 137 10.17 -3.75 -19.35
C ALA A 137 9.76 -4.62 -20.55
N ASP A 138 10.46 -4.44 -21.68
CA ASP A 138 10.36 -5.39 -22.79
C ASP A 138 10.89 -6.76 -22.38
N GLY A 139 10.15 -7.83 -22.72
CA GLY A 139 10.47 -9.18 -22.27
C GLY A 139 11.82 -9.69 -22.75
N LYS A 140 12.23 -9.34 -23.97
CA LYS A 140 13.53 -9.74 -24.52
C LYS A 140 14.67 -9.05 -23.77
N THR A 141 14.54 -7.76 -23.55
CA THR A 141 15.53 -6.97 -22.79
C THR A 141 15.62 -7.46 -21.34
N LEU A 142 14.48 -7.77 -20.73
CA LEU A 142 14.43 -8.32 -19.38
C LEU A 142 15.11 -9.71 -19.33
N ALA A 143 14.92 -10.55 -20.33
CA ALA A 143 15.61 -11.84 -20.45
C ALA A 143 17.14 -11.67 -20.50
N GLU A 144 17.65 -10.75 -21.31
CA GLU A 144 19.08 -10.45 -21.42
C GLU A 144 19.68 -9.97 -20.09
N VAL A 145 18.98 -9.10 -19.38
CA VAL A 145 19.44 -8.60 -18.07
C VAL A 145 19.40 -9.72 -17.03
N THR A 146 18.33 -10.49 -16.99
CA THR A 146 18.18 -11.61 -16.04
C THR A 146 19.24 -12.69 -16.29
N ALA A 147 19.55 -13.02 -17.53
CA ALA A 147 20.62 -13.97 -17.85
C ALA A 147 21.97 -13.56 -17.28
N ASN A 148 22.28 -12.26 -17.24
CA ASN A 148 23.50 -11.75 -16.63
C ASN A 148 23.43 -11.71 -15.09
N LEU A 149 22.23 -11.76 -14.51
CA LEU A 149 22.00 -11.71 -13.06
C LEU A 149 21.92 -13.09 -12.40
N ILE A 150 21.58 -14.14 -13.15
CA ILE A 150 21.37 -15.47 -12.57
C ILE A 150 22.53 -15.91 -11.70
N SER A 151 23.75 -15.95 -12.25
CA SER A 151 24.91 -16.42 -11.51
C SER A 151 25.23 -15.60 -10.24
N PRO A 152 25.14 -14.26 -10.23
CA PRO A 152 25.20 -13.48 -8.99
C PRO A 152 24.07 -13.81 -8.00
N LEU A 153 22.81 -13.92 -8.48
CA LEU A 153 21.64 -14.09 -7.62
C LEU A 153 21.55 -15.49 -7.00
N GLU A 154 21.93 -16.55 -7.74
CA GLU A 154 22.00 -17.92 -7.22
C GLU A 154 22.93 -18.09 -6.02
N ARG A 155 23.93 -17.22 -5.90
CA ARG A 155 24.89 -17.25 -4.79
C ARG A 155 24.36 -16.64 -3.51
N LEU A 156 23.25 -15.88 -3.58
CA LEU A 156 22.68 -15.22 -2.41
C LEU A 156 21.91 -16.21 -1.54
N ASN A 157 22.06 -16.09 -0.24
CA ASN A 157 21.18 -16.80 0.70
C ASN A 157 19.86 -16.04 0.84
N ALA A 158 19.07 -16.05 -0.23
CA ALA A 158 17.85 -15.29 -0.40
C ALA A 158 16.80 -16.06 -1.20
N MET A 159 15.53 -15.69 -1.05
CA MET A 159 14.50 -16.05 -2.02
C MET A 159 14.44 -14.94 -3.07
N VAL A 160 14.74 -15.28 -4.31
CA VAL A 160 14.72 -14.32 -5.43
C VAL A 160 13.53 -14.63 -6.31
N VAL A 161 12.69 -13.64 -6.56
CA VAL A 161 11.50 -13.77 -7.41
C VAL A 161 11.59 -12.84 -8.59
N VAL A 162 11.56 -13.39 -9.80
CA VAL A 162 11.45 -12.63 -11.04
C VAL A 162 10.02 -12.71 -11.53
N VAL A 163 9.42 -11.55 -11.78
CA VAL A 163 8.01 -11.44 -12.16
C VAL A 163 7.88 -11.18 -13.65
N LEU A 164 7.05 -11.98 -14.31
CA LEU A 164 6.77 -11.83 -15.73
C LEU A 164 5.27 -11.69 -16.00
N SER A 165 4.93 -10.88 -16.99
CA SER A 165 3.66 -11.00 -17.66
C SER A 165 3.67 -12.22 -18.59
N THR A 166 2.50 -12.67 -19.03
CA THR A 166 2.39 -13.73 -20.03
C THR A 166 3.07 -13.35 -21.34
N GLU A 167 2.99 -12.06 -21.72
CA GLU A 167 3.63 -11.52 -22.92
C GLU A 167 5.16 -11.50 -22.79
N GLN A 168 5.69 -11.09 -21.64
CA GLN A 168 7.12 -11.12 -21.36
C GLN A 168 7.65 -12.56 -21.37
N ARG A 169 6.92 -13.50 -20.75
CA ARG A 169 7.31 -14.92 -20.73
C ARG A 169 7.40 -15.52 -22.14
N ALA A 170 6.52 -15.15 -23.05
CA ALA A 170 6.54 -15.62 -24.44
C ALA A 170 7.82 -15.22 -25.20
N GLN A 171 8.52 -14.18 -24.73
CA GLN A 171 9.77 -13.68 -25.32
C GLN A 171 11.03 -14.27 -24.66
N TRP A 172 10.87 -15.08 -23.61
CA TRP A 172 11.97 -15.67 -22.87
C TRP A 172 12.38 -17.02 -23.45
N PRO A 173 13.69 -17.27 -23.62
CA PRO A 173 14.18 -18.57 -24.07
C PRO A 173 14.00 -19.63 -22.97
N GLU A 174 13.61 -20.84 -23.35
CA GLU A 174 13.42 -21.95 -22.41
C GLU A 174 14.69 -22.29 -21.63
N SER A 175 15.88 -22.11 -22.23
CA SER A 175 17.15 -22.31 -21.54
C SER A 175 17.35 -21.39 -20.33
N LEU A 176 16.81 -20.16 -20.37
CA LEU A 176 16.83 -19.24 -19.25
C LEU A 176 15.78 -19.60 -18.20
N VAL A 177 14.58 -19.95 -18.67
CA VAL A 177 13.50 -20.36 -17.78
C VAL A 177 13.90 -21.59 -16.94
N ASN A 178 14.56 -22.55 -17.53
CA ASN A 178 15.01 -23.79 -16.86
C ASN A 178 16.11 -23.57 -15.81
N GLN A 179 16.63 -22.35 -15.64
CA GLN A 179 17.57 -21.99 -14.58
C GLN A 179 16.88 -21.62 -13.27
N PHE A 180 15.56 -21.48 -13.26
CA PHE A 180 14.80 -21.23 -12.06
C PHE A 180 14.40 -22.53 -11.36
N ASP A 181 14.48 -22.53 -10.02
CA ASP A 181 14.14 -23.70 -9.19
C ASP A 181 12.65 -23.98 -9.16
N HIS A 182 11.83 -22.95 -9.33
CA HIS A 182 10.38 -23.04 -9.18
C HIS A 182 9.64 -22.07 -10.09
N PHE A 183 8.49 -22.55 -10.61
CA PHE A 183 7.57 -21.74 -11.43
C PHE A 183 6.24 -21.61 -10.70
N GLU A 184 5.73 -20.40 -10.66
CA GLU A 184 4.41 -20.12 -10.14
C GLU A 184 3.58 -19.38 -11.18
N ILE A 185 2.42 -19.93 -11.52
CA ILE A 185 1.53 -19.31 -12.50
C ILE A 185 0.29 -18.81 -11.78
N ILE A 186 0.12 -17.50 -11.78
CA ILE A 186 -1.04 -16.84 -11.19
C ILE A 186 -2.17 -16.81 -12.21
N LYS A 187 -3.24 -17.54 -11.91
CA LYS A 187 -4.45 -17.61 -12.74
C LYS A 187 -5.44 -16.51 -12.35
N ALA A 188 -6.48 -16.33 -13.17
CA ALA A 188 -7.66 -15.56 -12.80
C ALA A 188 -8.34 -16.18 -11.56
N LEU A 189 -9.07 -15.37 -10.81
CA LEU A 189 -9.85 -15.81 -9.66
C LEU A 189 -11.06 -16.64 -10.10
N GLU A 190 -11.38 -17.65 -9.34
CA GLU A 190 -12.58 -18.46 -9.50
C GLU A 190 -13.80 -17.73 -8.90
N ARG A 191 -14.99 -18.26 -9.13
CA ARG A 191 -16.26 -17.65 -8.72
C ARG A 191 -16.30 -17.39 -7.21
N GLU A 192 -15.96 -18.39 -6.44
CA GLU A 192 -15.93 -18.33 -4.97
C GLU A 192 -14.90 -17.34 -4.44
N GLU A 193 -13.72 -17.31 -5.07
CA GLU A 193 -12.64 -16.37 -4.73
C GLU A 193 -13.02 -14.92 -5.04
N ILE A 194 -13.78 -14.65 -6.12
CA ILE A 194 -14.29 -13.30 -6.41
C ILE A 194 -15.29 -12.87 -5.35
N LYS A 195 -16.21 -13.77 -4.96
CA LYS A 195 -17.17 -13.50 -3.89
C LYS A 195 -16.45 -13.14 -2.60
N GLU A 196 -15.51 -13.96 -2.18
CA GLU A 196 -14.69 -13.75 -0.98
C GLU A 196 -13.89 -12.43 -1.05
N LEU A 197 -13.28 -12.14 -2.21
CA LEU A 197 -12.56 -10.88 -2.44
C LEU A 197 -13.48 -9.67 -2.22
N CYS A 198 -14.68 -9.70 -2.79
CA CYS A 198 -15.61 -8.58 -2.69
C CYS A 198 -16.15 -8.43 -1.27
N GLU A 199 -16.54 -9.51 -0.61
CA GLU A 199 -17.05 -9.53 0.76
C GLU A 199 -15.98 -9.07 1.76
N SER A 200 -14.75 -9.58 1.64
CA SER A 200 -13.64 -9.16 2.49
C SER A 200 -13.32 -7.67 2.36
N ARG A 201 -13.40 -7.12 1.14
CA ARG A 201 -13.23 -5.67 0.91
C ARG A 201 -14.36 -4.86 1.50
N MET A 202 -15.61 -5.27 1.29
CA MET A 202 -16.78 -4.61 1.88
C MET A 202 -16.70 -4.59 3.40
N ALA A 203 -16.28 -5.68 4.03
CA ALA A 203 -16.12 -5.78 5.48
C ALA A 203 -15.11 -4.76 6.06
N THR A 204 -14.16 -4.23 5.26
CA THR A 204 -13.24 -3.18 5.73
C THR A 204 -13.89 -1.82 5.91
N ALA A 205 -14.97 -1.53 5.17
CA ALA A 205 -15.62 -0.21 5.13
C ALA A 205 -17.02 -0.20 5.70
N ALA A 206 -17.68 -1.35 5.79
CA ALA A 206 -19.03 -1.53 6.31
C ALA A 206 -19.01 -1.93 7.79
N LYS A 207 -20.03 -1.50 8.55
CA LYS A 207 -20.26 -1.97 9.91
C LYS A 207 -21.15 -3.22 9.97
N ILE A 208 -21.91 -3.46 8.92
CA ILE A 208 -22.86 -4.56 8.79
C ILE A 208 -22.33 -5.48 7.70
N GLY A 209 -22.44 -6.79 7.90
CA GLY A 209 -22.07 -7.76 6.88
C GLY A 209 -22.81 -7.50 5.57
N TRP A 210 -22.14 -7.78 4.47
CA TRP A 210 -22.70 -7.70 3.12
C TRP A 210 -22.33 -8.98 2.39
N ASP A 211 -23.34 -9.64 1.85
CA ASP A 211 -23.17 -10.85 1.05
C ASP A 211 -23.41 -10.51 -0.44
N MET A 212 -22.49 -10.95 -1.27
CA MET A 212 -22.58 -10.75 -2.70
C MET A 212 -23.64 -11.68 -3.31
N THR A 213 -24.63 -11.11 -3.96
CA THR A 213 -25.67 -11.92 -4.64
C THR A 213 -25.14 -12.59 -5.89
N ASP A 214 -25.75 -13.71 -6.30
CA ASP A 214 -25.35 -14.43 -7.51
C ASP A 214 -25.49 -13.58 -8.78
N GLU A 215 -26.48 -12.68 -8.85
CA GLU A 215 -26.66 -11.77 -9.98
C GLU A 215 -25.48 -10.79 -10.12
N VAL A 216 -25.02 -10.22 -9.00
CA VAL A 216 -23.85 -9.32 -8.98
C VAL A 216 -22.58 -10.11 -9.35
N LEU A 217 -22.43 -11.31 -8.80
CA LEU A 217 -21.31 -12.17 -9.07
C LEU A 217 -21.22 -12.58 -10.54
N ASP A 218 -22.35 -12.96 -11.15
CA ASP A 218 -22.43 -13.30 -12.58
C ASP A 218 -22.07 -12.11 -13.47
N TYR A 219 -22.59 -10.93 -13.12
CA TYR A 219 -22.25 -9.69 -13.81
C TYR A 219 -20.75 -9.37 -13.72
N VAL A 220 -20.17 -9.47 -12.54
CA VAL A 220 -18.74 -9.22 -12.33
C VAL A 220 -17.88 -10.24 -13.08
N MET A 221 -18.22 -11.53 -13.02
CA MET A 221 -17.53 -12.59 -13.76
C MET A 221 -17.54 -12.34 -15.27
N ALA A 222 -18.70 -12.04 -15.83
CA ALA A 222 -18.86 -11.80 -17.27
C ALA A 222 -18.01 -10.60 -17.77
N ASN A 223 -17.86 -9.55 -16.93
CA ASN A 223 -17.13 -8.34 -17.31
C ASN A 223 -15.63 -8.40 -17.01
N THR A 224 -15.18 -9.27 -16.11
CA THR A 224 -13.80 -9.25 -15.59
C THR A 224 -12.99 -10.47 -15.92
N ASN A 225 -13.63 -11.57 -16.30
CA ASN A 225 -13.01 -12.88 -16.48
C ASN A 225 -12.14 -13.30 -15.26
N GLY A 226 -12.55 -12.92 -14.06
CA GLY A 226 -11.85 -13.24 -12.83
C GLY A 226 -10.54 -12.48 -12.58
N MET A 227 -10.24 -11.45 -13.35
CA MET A 227 -9.02 -10.65 -13.14
C MET A 227 -9.16 -9.68 -11.97
N PRO A 228 -8.38 -9.84 -10.87
CA PRO A 228 -8.55 -9.05 -9.64
C PRO A 228 -8.62 -7.55 -9.85
N THR A 229 -7.74 -6.98 -10.66
CA THR A 229 -7.73 -5.54 -10.95
C THR A 229 -9.01 -5.09 -11.66
N LYS A 230 -9.55 -5.91 -12.57
CA LYS A 230 -10.82 -5.63 -13.25
C LYS A 230 -11.99 -5.77 -12.28
N VAL A 231 -12.00 -6.81 -11.44
CA VAL A 231 -13.00 -7.00 -10.37
C VAL A 231 -13.05 -5.77 -9.48
N MET A 232 -11.91 -5.30 -8.99
CA MET A 232 -11.82 -4.11 -8.14
C MET A 232 -12.33 -2.85 -8.83
N ARG A 233 -12.05 -2.66 -10.13
CA ARG A 233 -12.56 -1.51 -10.89
C ARG A 233 -14.06 -1.60 -11.12
N THR A 234 -14.55 -2.74 -11.56
CA THR A 234 -15.98 -2.96 -11.79
C THR A 234 -16.79 -2.76 -10.51
N MET A 235 -16.36 -3.36 -9.40
CA MET A 235 -17.01 -3.19 -8.11
C MET A 235 -16.95 -1.76 -7.60
N ARG A 236 -15.83 -1.05 -7.78
CA ARG A 236 -15.72 0.37 -7.45
C ARG A 236 -16.76 1.19 -8.19
N ASP A 237 -16.86 0.99 -9.50
CA ASP A 237 -17.77 1.76 -10.35
C ASP A 237 -19.23 1.45 -10.00
N LEU A 238 -19.58 0.19 -9.69
CA LEU A 238 -20.89 -0.21 -9.21
C LEU A 238 -21.25 0.42 -7.85
N VAL A 239 -20.31 0.40 -6.90
CA VAL A 239 -20.52 1.01 -5.57
C VAL A 239 -20.66 2.53 -5.67
N ASP A 240 -19.86 3.19 -6.48
CA ASP A 240 -19.95 4.65 -6.65
C ASP A 240 -21.26 5.04 -7.32
N GLU A 241 -21.76 4.26 -8.28
CA GLU A 241 -23.05 4.48 -8.93
C GLU A 241 -24.23 4.26 -7.96
N GLU A 242 -24.20 3.17 -7.18
CA GLU A 242 -25.23 2.89 -6.18
C GLU A 242 -25.28 3.97 -5.09
N ARG A 243 -24.12 4.50 -4.69
CA ARG A 243 -24.05 5.62 -3.74
C ARG A 243 -24.53 6.93 -4.30
N ALA A 244 -24.30 7.18 -5.61
CA ALA A 244 -24.75 8.39 -6.28
C ALA A 244 -26.26 8.36 -6.56
N ASN A 245 -26.83 7.19 -6.86
CA ASN A 245 -28.22 6.96 -7.19
C ASN A 245 -28.74 5.74 -6.42
N PRO A 246 -29.01 5.87 -5.11
CA PRO A 246 -29.53 4.77 -4.32
C PRO A 246 -30.84 4.27 -4.95
N ARG A 247 -30.85 3.02 -5.38
CA ARG A 247 -32.08 2.38 -5.82
C ARG A 247 -32.78 1.86 -4.58
N ASP A 248 -34.03 2.33 -4.34
CA ASP A 248 -34.84 1.82 -3.25
C ASP A 248 -35.01 0.32 -3.42
N ILE A 249 -34.33 -0.45 -2.59
CA ILE A 249 -34.67 -1.84 -2.38
C ILE A 249 -36.04 -1.78 -1.72
N LYS A 250 -37.07 -2.12 -2.47
CA LYS A 250 -38.38 -2.38 -1.87
C LYS A 250 -38.18 -3.59 -0.95
N PHE A 251 -38.00 -3.34 0.33
CA PHE A 251 -38.14 -4.33 1.38
C PHE A 251 -39.64 -4.71 1.46
N GLU A 252 -40.14 -5.35 0.42
CA GLU A 252 -41.45 -5.97 0.41
C GLU A 252 -41.32 -7.43 0.87
N LYS A 253 -40.77 -7.69 2.02
CA LYS A 253 -40.99 -8.97 2.76
C LYS A 253 -39.97 -9.10 3.87
N THR A 254 -40.22 -8.57 5.01
CA THR A 254 -39.68 -9.12 6.26
C THR A 254 -40.22 -8.43 7.51
N LEU A 255 -41.05 -7.36 7.36
CA LEU A 255 -41.69 -6.80 8.56
C LEU A 255 -42.93 -7.59 8.99
N ASP A 256 -43.61 -8.24 8.06
CA ASP A 256 -44.79 -9.07 8.41
C ASP A 256 -44.41 -10.44 8.95
N GLU A 257 -43.32 -11.07 8.47
CA GLU A 257 -42.83 -12.33 9.03
C GLU A 257 -42.13 -12.15 10.40
N ALA A 258 -41.48 -10.99 10.64
CA ALA A 258 -40.88 -10.72 11.96
C ALA A 258 -41.88 -10.26 13.02
N LEU A 259 -43.07 -9.86 12.63
CA LEU A 259 -44.17 -9.52 13.55
C LEU A 259 -45.04 -10.74 13.88
N GLU A 260 -45.10 -11.75 13.02
CA GLU A 260 -45.82 -13.02 13.33
C GLU A 260 -45.06 -13.90 14.30
N ASP A 261 -43.71 -13.92 14.27
CA ASP A 261 -42.88 -14.68 15.22
C ASP A 261 -42.81 -14.05 16.64
N THR A 262 -43.23 -12.78 16.80
CA THR A 262 -43.22 -12.12 18.10
C THR A 262 -44.59 -12.16 18.81
N THR A 263 -45.63 -12.60 18.15
CA THR A 263 -46.97 -12.73 18.76
C THR A 263 -47.23 -14.09 19.43
N ASP A 264 -46.42 -15.10 19.14
CA ASP A 264 -46.58 -16.44 19.74
C ASP A 264 -45.79 -16.66 21.04
N VAL A 265 -45.07 -15.66 21.54
CA VAL A 265 -44.27 -15.80 22.81
C VAL A 265 -44.88 -14.99 23.97
N LEU A 266 -46.02 -14.30 23.77
CA LEU A 266 -46.68 -13.51 24.82
C LEU A 266 -48.04 -14.06 25.21
N SER A 267 -48.22 -15.38 25.28
CA SER A 267 -49.31 -16.03 25.99
C SER A 267 -48.74 -17.10 26.90
N GLU A 268 -48.61 -16.74 28.12
CA GLU A 268 -48.76 -17.47 29.36
C GLU A 268 -47.77 -17.03 30.44
N GLN A 269 -48.34 -16.24 31.35
CA GLN A 269 -48.27 -16.32 32.82
C GLN A 269 -46.85 -16.37 33.45
N ASP A 270 -46.55 -15.43 34.34
CA ASP A 270 -46.90 -15.55 35.73
C ASP A 270 -46.73 -14.23 36.49
N TYR A 271 -47.78 -13.90 37.23
CA TYR A 271 -47.78 -12.91 38.30
C TYR A 271 -46.81 -13.30 39.39
N TYR A 272 -45.81 -12.46 39.65
CA TYR A 272 -45.25 -12.30 40.97
C TYR A 272 -45.13 -10.83 41.31
N ASN A 273 -46.04 -10.40 42.17
CA ASN A 273 -45.93 -9.18 42.99
C ASN A 273 -44.64 -9.27 43.79
N ASP A 274 -43.77 -8.31 43.63
CA ASP A 274 -42.91 -7.89 44.70
C ASP A 274 -42.85 -6.35 44.72
N GLU A 275 -43.36 -5.82 45.82
CA GLU A 275 -43.35 -4.44 46.20
C GLU A 275 -41.91 -3.95 46.26
N ILE A 276 -41.49 -3.13 45.34
CA ILE A 276 -40.32 -2.29 45.53
C ILE A 276 -40.81 -0.86 45.71
N LYS A 277 -40.60 -0.43 46.94
CA LYS A 277 -40.86 0.91 47.45
C LYS A 277 -40.21 1.96 46.54
N SER A 278 -41.04 2.90 46.16
CA SER A 278 -40.65 4.18 45.62
C SER A 278 -39.69 4.92 46.56
N ASP A 279 -38.46 5.11 46.14
CA ASP A 279 -37.71 6.28 46.56
C ASP A 279 -37.56 7.18 45.32
N ALA A 280 -38.42 8.19 45.39
CA ALA A 280 -38.46 9.26 44.46
C ALA A 280 -37.28 10.24 44.68
N SER A 281 -37.01 10.95 43.65
CA SER A 281 -36.27 12.22 43.59
C SER A 281 -34.77 12.12 43.33
N ASN A 282 -34.44 12.04 42.08
CA ASN A 282 -33.44 12.95 41.51
C ASN A 282 -33.95 13.39 40.15
N GLY A 283 -34.76 14.45 40.21
CA GLY A 283 -35.09 15.26 39.02
C GLY A 283 -33.84 15.92 38.54
N PHE A 284 -33.45 15.60 37.33
CA PHE A 284 -32.52 16.46 36.58
C PHE A 284 -33.37 17.66 36.12
N ASP A 285 -33.35 18.74 36.95
CA ASP A 285 -33.78 20.05 36.53
C ASP A 285 -32.73 20.60 35.56
N LEU A 286 -33.03 20.53 34.29
CA LEU A 286 -32.27 21.23 33.26
C LEU A 286 -32.66 22.71 33.34
N ASP A 287 -31.83 23.50 33.99
CA ASP A 287 -31.94 24.98 34.04
C ASP A 287 -31.63 25.52 32.64
N LEU A 288 -32.69 25.87 31.91
CA LEU A 288 -32.62 26.42 30.57
C LEU A 288 -31.95 27.79 30.49
N ASP A 289 -31.77 28.48 31.65
CA ASP A 289 -31.12 29.78 31.71
C ASP A 289 -29.57 29.67 31.67
N GLU A 290 -28.99 28.48 31.79
CA GLU A 290 -27.55 28.27 31.59
C GLU A 290 -27.13 28.16 30.13
N LEU A 291 -28.07 27.95 29.19
CA LEU A 291 -27.78 27.82 27.77
C LEU A 291 -27.63 29.18 27.05
N GLU A 292 -27.96 30.30 27.69
CA GLU A 292 -27.80 31.64 27.11
C GLU A 292 -26.51 32.37 27.51
N LYS A 293 -25.64 31.76 28.33
CA LYS A 293 -24.33 32.34 28.61
C LYS A 293 -23.38 32.02 27.47
N GLU A 294 -22.88 33.09 26.84
CA GLU A 294 -21.80 32.98 25.86
C GLU A 294 -20.65 32.15 26.43
N PRO A 295 -20.07 31.22 25.64
CA PRO A 295 -19.00 30.37 26.14
C PRO A 295 -17.80 31.26 26.50
N VAL A 296 -17.47 31.27 27.79
CA VAL A 296 -16.20 31.82 28.26
C VAL A 296 -15.07 31.09 27.53
N SER A 297 -14.32 31.81 26.71
CA SER A 297 -13.20 31.28 26.00
C SER A 297 -12.24 30.60 26.98
N ALA A 298 -12.09 29.29 26.84
CA ALA A 298 -11.10 28.54 27.61
C ALA A 298 -9.71 29.16 27.40
N PRO A 299 -8.89 29.30 28.44
CA PRO A 299 -7.54 29.82 28.30
C PRO A 299 -6.77 28.88 27.38
N TYR A 300 -6.10 29.46 26.38
CA TYR A 300 -5.27 28.74 25.43
C TYR A 300 -4.30 27.82 26.17
N PRO A 301 -4.18 26.53 25.75
CA PRO A 301 -3.19 25.67 26.35
C PRO A 301 -1.79 26.24 26.08
N SER A 302 -0.97 26.32 27.13
CA SER A 302 0.41 26.77 27.03
C SER A 302 1.15 26.01 25.93
N PRO A 303 2.01 26.66 25.15
CA PRO A 303 2.75 26.00 24.08
C PRO A 303 3.60 24.86 24.65
N VAL A 304 3.41 23.66 24.15
CA VAL A 304 4.22 22.51 24.52
C VAL A 304 5.65 22.78 24.05
N PRO A 305 6.67 22.64 24.88
CA PRO A 305 8.05 22.89 24.48
C PRO A 305 8.41 21.92 23.32
N ALA A 306 8.98 22.49 22.26
CA ALA A 306 9.39 21.74 21.08
C ALA A 306 10.56 20.82 21.44
N MET A 307 10.33 19.52 21.40
CA MET A 307 11.39 18.52 21.53
C MET A 307 11.94 18.14 20.15
N GLY A 308 13.16 18.59 19.85
CA GLY A 308 13.91 18.18 18.64
C GLY A 308 13.58 18.98 17.37
N ALA A 309 14.32 18.72 16.31
CA ALA A 309 14.28 19.46 15.03
C ALA A 309 12.89 19.49 14.34
N PHE A 310 12.05 18.49 14.59
CA PHE A 310 10.68 18.42 14.05
C PHE A 310 9.62 19.09 14.93
N GLY A 311 9.93 19.45 16.16
CA GLY A 311 8.98 20.08 17.08
C GLY A 311 8.51 21.46 16.62
N SER A 312 9.36 22.19 15.91
CA SER A 312 9.01 23.52 15.35
C SER A 312 7.98 23.44 14.23
N LEU A 313 7.94 22.35 13.44
CA LEU A 313 6.96 22.13 12.37
C LEU A 313 5.59 21.79 12.94
N VAL A 314 5.54 21.01 14.01
CA VAL A 314 4.29 20.67 14.71
C VAL A 314 3.70 21.88 15.41
N ALA A 315 4.52 22.74 16.01
CA ALA A 315 4.08 23.99 16.63
C ALA A 315 3.52 24.97 15.59
N ARG A 316 4.15 25.09 14.41
CA ARG A 316 3.65 25.94 13.31
C ARG A 316 2.26 25.55 12.81
N ASN A 317 1.94 24.26 12.78
CA ASN A 317 0.64 23.81 12.32
C ASN A 317 -0.49 24.02 13.34
N ARG A 318 -0.15 24.29 14.61
CA ARG A 318 -1.12 24.53 15.67
C ARG A 318 -1.41 26.01 15.93
N VAL A 319 -0.57 26.90 15.40
CA VAL A 319 -0.78 28.34 15.52
C VAL A 319 -1.82 28.80 14.51
N ASN A 320 -2.82 29.54 14.97
CA ASN A 320 -3.86 30.08 14.10
C ASN A 320 -3.23 30.98 13.03
N LYS A 321 -3.39 30.63 11.76
CA LYS A 321 -2.82 31.36 10.61
C LYS A 321 -3.30 32.84 10.54
N ARG A 322 -4.35 33.22 11.28
CA ARG A 322 -4.85 34.60 11.33
C ARG A 322 -4.08 35.46 12.29
N GLU A 323 -3.50 34.90 13.35
CA GLU A 323 -2.76 35.62 14.38
C GLU A 323 -1.27 35.74 14.09
N ASN A 324 -0.72 34.78 13.34
CA ASN A 324 0.69 34.79 12.88
C ASN A 324 0.74 34.59 11.37
N PRO A 325 0.59 35.64 10.57
CA PRO A 325 0.80 35.53 9.13
C PRO A 325 2.23 35.09 8.87
N PRO A 326 2.45 34.20 7.87
CA PRO A 326 3.76 33.62 7.55
C PRO A 326 4.80 34.66 7.11
N PHE A 327 4.38 35.92 6.89
CA PHE A 327 5.24 37.03 6.50
C PHE A 327 4.97 38.26 7.38
N ILE A 328 6.01 38.74 8.04
CA ILE A 328 5.98 40.06 8.66
C ILE A 328 6.12 41.06 7.51
N LYS A 329 5.16 41.97 7.37
CA LYS A 329 5.14 42.97 6.28
C LYS A 329 6.44 43.79 6.19
N SER A 330 7.15 43.96 7.29
CA SER A 330 8.43 44.67 7.38
C SER A 330 9.59 43.86 6.74
N GLU A 331 9.51 42.54 6.67
CA GLU A 331 10.53 41.72 6.02
C GLU A 331 10.28 41.58 4.49
N ALA A 332 9.03 41.63 4.09
CA ALA A 332 8.66 41.63 2.67
C ALA A 332 9.04 42.95 1.94
N SER A 333 9.30 44.03 2.68
CA SER A 333 9.68 45.32 2.13
C SER A 333 11.18 45.53 2.05
N LYS A 334 12.01 44.61 2.52
CA LYS A 334 13.45 44.66 2.31
C LYS A 334 13.76 44.36 0.84
N PRO A 335 14.50 45.23 0.14
CA PRO A 335 14.91 44.89 -1.23
C PRO A 335 15.70 43.59 -1.20
N ALA A 336 15.41 42.73 -2.16
CA ALA A 336 16.19 41.52 -2.33
C ALA A 336 17.67 41.90 -2.45
N PRO A 337 18.60 41.17 -1.80
CA PRO A 337 20.01 41.41 -1.99
C PRO A 337 20.32 41.32 -3.49
N GLU A 338 21.07 42.28 -3.97
CA GLU A 338 21.49 42.28 -5.37
C GLU A 338 22.18 40.95 -5.68
N PRO A 339 21.82 40.29 -6.79
CA PRO A 339 22.50 39.07 -7.17
C PRO A 339 23.98 39.34 -7.29
N VAL A 340 24.79 38.68 -6.48
CA VAL A 340 26.24 38.71 -6.61
C VAL A 340 26.53 38.19 -8.01
N GLY A 341 27.17 39.04 -8.85
CA GLY A 341 27.46 38.67 -10.21
C GLY A 341 28.32 37.42 -10.24
N ILE A 342 27.75 36.33 -10.75
CA ILE A 342 28.47 35.08 -10.93
C ILE A 342 29.39 35.30 -12.15
N ASP A 343 30.69 35.33 -11.90
CA ASP A 343 31.68 35.29 -12.96
C ASP A 343 31.61 33.87 -13.57
N PRO A 344 31.24 33.71 -14.86
CA PRO A 344 31.07 32.39 -15.47
C PRO A 344 32.37 31.60 -15.55
N ASN A 345 33.52 32.21 -15.28
CA ASN A 345 34.82 31.56 -15.28
C ASN A 345 35.30 31.13 -13.89
N ARG A 346 34.46 31.30 -12.86
CA ARG A 346 34.80 30.91 -11.49
C ARG A 346 33.77 29.98 -10.91
N LEU A 347 34.13 28.73 -10.65
CA LEU A 347 33.40 27.81 -9.82
C LEU A 347 33.72 28.11 -8.36
N TRP A 348 32.68 28.43 -7.54
CA TRP A 348 32.84 28.62 -6.12
C TRP A 348 31.89 27.70 -5.34
N VAL A 349 32.33 27.20 -4.21
CA VAL A 349 31.53 26.46 -3.26
C VAL A 349 31.36 27.37 -2.05
N ALA A 350 30.13 27.73 -1.73
CA ALA A 350 29.83 28.60 -0.60
C ALA A 350 29.71 27.74 0.67
N ASP A 351 30.59 28.00 1.62
CA ASP A 351 30.42 27.56 2.99
C ASP A 351 29.79 28.66 3.85
N GLN A 352 29.15 28.25 4.94
CA GLN A 352 28.33 29.15 5.79
C GLN A 352 29.11 30.23 6.51
N GLU A 353 30.42 30.21 6.57
CA GLU A 353 31.26 31.17 7.27
C GLU A 353 32.15 32.03 6.39
N GLY A 354 31.80 32.14 5.16
CA GLY A 354 32.60 32.89 4.21
C GLY A 354 33.16 31.98 3.13
N ALA A 355 32.76 32.28 1.95
CA ALA A 355 33.12 31.53 0.79
C ALA A 355 34.64 31.43 0.67
N SER A 356 35.18 30.25 0.79
CA SER A 356 36.51 29.96 0.31
C SER A 356 36.40 29.78 -1.22
N LEU A 357 36.96 30.69 -1.98
CA LEU A 357 37.11 30.55 -3.40
C LEU A 357 38.13 29.48 -3.67
N ILE A 358 37.68 28.32 -4.15
CA ILE A 358 38.60 27.38 -4.82
C ILE A 358 38.71 27.89 -6.26
N THR A 359 39.71 28.64 -6.53
CA THR A 359 40.18 28.90 -7.88
C THR A 359 40.96 27.68 -8.31
N GLU A 360 40.39 26.79 -9.08
CA GLU A 360 41.16 25.94 -9.97
C GLU A 360 41.60 26.86 -11.13
N GLU A 361 42.80 27.35 -11.05
CA GLU A 361 43.50 27.84 -12.21
C GLU A 361 43.71 26.64 -13.15
N ILE A 362 42.86 26.52 -14.15
CA ILE A 362 43.17 25.70 -15.32
C ILE A 362 44.25 26.46 -16.09
N GLU A 363 45.46 26.38 -15.60
CA GLU A 363 46.61 26.73 -16.42
C GLU A 363 46.88 25.58 -17.40
N ASP A 364 46.61 25.89 -18.65
CA ASP A 364 47.32 25.47 -19.85
C ASP A 364 48.28 24.27 -19.72
N GLU A 365 47.77 23.08 -19.89
CA GLU A 365 48.50 21.99 -20.48
C GLU A 365 48.03 21.77 -21.94
N LEU A 366 48.28 22.75 -22.78
CA LEU A 366 48.30 22.59 -24.21
C LEU A 366 49.49 23.41 -24.77
N SER A 367 50.67 22.79 -24.66
CA SER A 367 51.80 23.09 -25.56
C SER A 367 52.66 21.85 -25.73
#